data_8cf62655802102b2cec17ca7d5fd19a1
#
_entry.id   8cf62655802102b2cec17ca7d5fd19a1
#
_cell.length_a   1.000
_cell.length_b   1.000
_cell.length_c   1.000
_cell.angle_alpha   90.00
_cell.angle_beta   90.00
_cell.angle_gamma   90.00
#
_symmetry.space_group_name_H-M   'P 1'
#
loop_
_entity.id
_entity.type
_entity.pdbx_description
1 polymer ?
#
loop_
_entity_poly.entity_id
_entity_poly.type
_entity_poly.pdbx_seq_one_letter_code
_entity_poly.pdbx_strand_id
1 'polypeptide(L)'
;MEKNTNKKSASALIGAAFLMATSAIGPGFLTQTGQFTGNLKGSFGFVILVSVILAAIVQLNVWRVLCVSGMRGQDVANKVLPGLGYVIAFLVVAGGLVFNIGNVGGGALGFNSLLGIPTTYGCFLAGAIAICVFLYKNALDAMDTLTKILGGIMIVVIFVVILIVKPPVGMAVKETFVPTAPMDSIFPAILTLLGGTVGGYITFAGAH
;
A
#
# COMPACT_ATOMS: atom_id res chain seq x y z
N MET A 1 31.35 -21.69 1.58
CA MET A 1 30.17 -21.45 2.40
C MET A 1 29.50 -20.08 2.17
N GLU A 2 30.27 -19.05 1.85
CA GLU A 2 29.79 -17.64 1.65
C GLU A 2 28.79 -17.45 0.48
N LYS A 3 28.97 -18.19 -0.61
CA LYS A 3 28.10 -18.07 -1.82
C LYS A 3 26.68 -18.59 -1.62
N ASN A 4 26.44 -19.48 -0.64
CA ASN A 4 25.13 -20.03 -0.32
C ASN A 4 24.34 -19.14 0.66
N THR A 5 25.05 -18.40 1.51
CA THR A 5 24.48 -17.42 2.44
C THR A 5 23.93 -16.21 1.69
N ASN A 6 24.68 -15.72 0.69
CA ASN A 6 24.25 -14.60 -0.16
C ASN A 6 23.02 -14.94 -1.01
N LYS A 7 22.91 -16.17 -1.54
CA LYS A 7 21.70 -16.59 -2.27
C LYS A 7 20.47 -16.70 -1.39
N LYS A 8 20.59 -17.21 -0.17
CA LYS A 8 19.47 -17.27 0.80
C LYS A 8 19.02 -15.88 1.24
N SER A 9 19.97 -14.97 1.47
CA SER A 9 19.69 -13.58 1.82
C SER A 9 18.99 -12.84 0.67
N ALA A 10 19.45 -12.97 -0.56
CA ALA A 10 18.82 -12.36 -1.73
C ALA A 10 17.39 -12.89 -1.98
N SER A 11 17.18 -14.20 -1.82
CA SER A 11 15.85 -14.80 -1.95
C SER A 11 14.89 -14.30 -0.87
N ALA A 12 15.35 -14.13 0.36
CA ALA A 12 14.55 -13.59 1.46
C ALA A 12 14.18 -12.10 1.21
N LEU A 13 15.13 -11.29 0.71
CA LEU A 13 14.88 -9.90 0.37
C LEU A 13 13.86 -9.75 -0.78
N ILE A 14 13.98 -10.57 -1.83
CA ILE A 14 13.02 -10.59 -2.94
C ILE A 14 11.64 -11.03 -2.44
N GLY A 15 11.57 -12.05 -1.58
CA GLY A 15 10.32 -12.50 -0.97
C GLY A 15 9.66 -11.41 -0.13
N ALA A 16 10.43 -10.72 0.70
CA ALA A 16 9.94 -9.59 1.51
C ALA A 16 9.46 -8.43 0.63
N ALA A 17 10.22 -8.06 -0.40
CA ALA A 17 9.83 -7.01 -1.34
C ALA A 17 8.53 -7.37 -2.08
N PHE A 18 8.37 -8.62 -2.51
CA PHE A 18 7.16 -9.09 -3.17
C PHE A 18 5.96 -9.09 -2.21
N LEU A 19 6.15 -9.51 -0.96
CA LEU A 19 5.12 -9.47 0.07
C LEU A 19 4.66 -8.03 0.36
N MET A 20 5.61 -7.10 0.50
CA MET A 20 5.29 -5.68 0.70
C MET A 20 4.57 -5.09 -0.52
N ALA A 21 5.00 -5.40 -1.74
CA ALA A 21 4.34 -4.94 -2.95
C ALA A 21 2.91 -5.45 -3.04
N THR A 22 2.66 -6.74 -2.78
CA THR A 22 1.32 -7.32 -2.83
C THR A 22 0.41 -6.80 -1.71
N SER A 23 0.96 -6.50 -0.53
CA SER A 23 0.18 -5.91 0.57
C SER A 23 -0.21 -4.46 0.31
N ALA A 24 0.57 -3.72 -0.49
CA ALA A 24 0.26 -2.36 -0.89
C ALA A 24 -0.84 -2.29 -1.96
N ILE A 25 -1.03 -3.36 -2.74
CA ILE A 25 -2.06 -3.44 -3.77
C ILE A 25 -3.38 -3.91 -3.11
N GLY A 26 -4.00 -3.03 -2.36
CA GLY A 26 -5.30 -3.27 -1.72
C GLY A 26 -6.46 -2.58 -2.47
N PRO A 27 -7.68 -2.67 -1.93
CA PRO A 27 -8.86 -2.00 -2.48
C PRO A 27 -8.68 -0.49 -2.62
N GLY A 28 -7.96 0.15 -1.70
CA GLY A 28 -7.62 1.57 -1.77
C GLY A 28 -6.79 1.92 -3.00
N PHE A 29 -5.83 1.07 -3.37
CA PHE A 29 -5.06 1.23 -4.60
C PHE A 29 -5.96 1.23 -5.84
N LEU A 30 -6.88 0.28 -5.96
CA LEU A 30 -7.76 0.16 -7.12
C LEU A 30 -8.72 1.35 -7.23
N THR A 31 -9.34 1.76 -6.14
CA THR A 31 -10.25 2.92 -6.10
C THR A 31 -9.52 4.23 -6.39
N GLN A 32 -8.38 4.48 -5.76
CA GLN A 32 -7.59 5.69 -6.02
C GLN A 32 -7.07 5.74 -7.45
N THR A 33 -6.56 4.61 -7.96
CA THR A 33 -6.08 4.53 -9.34
C THR A 33 -7.21 4.81 -10.33
N GLY A 34 -8.39 4.24 -10.14
CA GLY A 34 -9.55 4.49 -10.98
C GLY A 34 -9.98 5.97 -10.95
N GLN A 35 -10.09 6.54 -9.75
CA GLN A 35 -10.52 7.92 -9.55
C GLN A 35 -9.51 8.94 -10.11
N PHE A 36 -8.23 8.79 -9.78
CA PHE A 36 -7.22 9.74 -10.24
C PHE A 36 -6.90 9.60 -11.72
N THR A 37 -6.95 8.38 -12.27
CA THR A 37 -6.82 8.20 -13.73
C THR A 37 -7.99 8.85 -14.47
N GLY A 38 -9.22 8.73 -13.93
CA GLY A 38 -10.38 9.41 -14.49
C GLY A 38 -10.23 10.94 -14.51
N ASN A 39 -9.70 11.51 -13.44
CA ASN A 39 -9.57 12.96 -13.27
C ASN A 39 -8.32 13.56 -13.94
N LEU A 40 -7.17 12.88 -13.82
CA LEU A 40 -5.85 13.40 -14.24
C LEU A 40 -5.32 12.75 -15.52
N LYS A 41 -5.98 11.72 -16.02
CA LYS A 41 -5.59 10.95 -17.21
C LYS A 41 -4.11 10.51 -17.15
N GLY A 42 -3.32 10.82 -18.18
CA GLY A 42 -1.89 10.49 -18.24
C GLY A 42 -1.04 11.20 -17.17
N SER A 43 -1.46 12.38 -16.72
CA SER A 43 -0.75 13.14 -15.68
C SER A 43 -0.76 12.45 -14.30
N PHE A 44 -1.62 11.43 -14.10
CA PHE A 44 -1.55 10.61 -12.90
C PHE A 44 -0.22 9.83 -12.81
N GLY A 45 0.43 9.51 -13.92
CA GLY A 45 1.78 8.96 -13.95
C GLY A 45 2.81 9.84 -13.22
N PHE A 46 2.74 11.15 -13.39
CA PHE A 46 3.58 12.12 -12.67
C PHE A 46 3.30 12.09 -11.16
N VAL A 47 2.04 12.02 -10.77
CA VAL A 47 1.65 11.89 -9.35
C VAL A 47 2.26 10.64 -8.73
N ILE A 48 2.18 9.51 -9.41
CA ILE A 48 2.79 8.25 -8.94
C ILE A 48 4.31 8.39 -8.82
N LEU A 49 4.98 8.90 -9.85
CA LEU A 49 6.43 9.06 -9.86
C LEU A 49 6.92 9.92 -8.69
N VAL A 50 6.33 11.10 -8.50
CA VAL A 50 6.70 12.01 -7.41
C VAL A 50 6.39 11.39 -6.05
N SER A 51 5.23 10.77 -5.88
CA SER A 51 4.84 10.12 -4.62
C SER A 51 5.78 8.98 -4.26
N VAL A 52 6.16 8.14 -5.20
CA VAL A 52 7.10 7.03 -4.97
C VAL A 52 8.49 7.53 -4.59
N ILE A 53 9.00 8.55 -5.28
CA ILE A 53 10.31 9.15 -4.96
C ILE A 53 10.29 9.75 -3.55
N LEU A 54 9.27 10.56 -3.22
CA LEU A 54 9.15 11.16 -1.90
C LEU A 54 9.01 10.12 -0.80
N ALA A 55 8.16 9.11 -1.02
CA ALA A 55 8.00 8.01 -0.06
C ALA A 55 9.30 7.23 0.14
N ALA A 56 10.02 6.92 -0.93
CA ALA A 56 11.30 6.21 -0.84
C ALA A 56 12.33 7.00 -0.04
N ILE A 57 12.45 8.33 -0.28
CA ILE A 57 13.35 9.20 0.47
C ILE A 57 13.01 9.18 1.97
N VAL A 58 11.72 9.37 2.29
CA VAL A 58 11.27 9.40 3.70
C VAL A 58 11.46 8.04 4.38
N GLN A 59 11.01 6.97 3.75
CA GLN A 59 11.09 5.62 4.30
C GLN A 59 12.53 5.16 4.52
N LEU A 60 13.40 5.37 3.55
CA LEU A 60 14.82 4.99 3.68
C LEU A 60 15.51 5.73 4.84
N ASN A 61 15.20 7.02 5.03
CA ASN A 61 15.74 7.77 6.16
C ASN A 61 15.20 7.28 7.50
N VAL A 62 13.88 7.11 7.62
CA VAL A 62 13.26 6.62 8.85
C VAL A 62 13.76 5.22 9.19
N TRP A 63 13.74 4.29 8.24
CA TRP A 63 14.18 2.92 8.48
C TRP A 63 15.66 2.82 8.81
N ARG A 64 16.50 3.64 8.18
CA ARG A 64 17.92 3.72 8.54
C ARG A 64 18.13 4.12 10.00
N VAL A 65 17.40 5.13 10.47
CA VAL A 65 17.46 5.58 11.87
C VAL A 65 16.98 4.48 12.81
N LEU A 66 15.85 3.84 12.50
CA LEU A 66 15.29 2.77 13.33
C LEU A 66 16.20 1.55 13.39
N CYS A 67 16.74 1.10 12.25
CA CYS A 67 17.66 -0.04 12.21
C CYS A 67 18.96 0.23 12.97
N VAL A 68 19.54 1.43 12.84
CA VAL A 68 20.79 1.79 13.56
C VAL A 68 20.54 1.99 15.05
N SER A 69 19.42 2.56 15.43
CA SER A 69 19.09 2.81 16.85
C SER A 69 18.66 1.55 17.61
N GLY A 70 18.15 0.54 16.90
CA GLY A 70 17.55 -0.66 17.50
C GLY A 70 16.34 -0.38 18.38
N MET A 71 15.71 0.80 18.22
CA MET A 71 14.59 1.25 19.01
C MET A 71 13.33 1.40 18.15
N ARG A 72 12.15 1.37 18.80
CA ARG A 72 10.90 1.67 18.12
C ARG A 72 10.84 3.14 17.70
N GLY A 73 10.12 3.45 16.62
CA GLY A 73 9.99 4.82 16.12
C GLY A 73 9.46 5.80 17.18
N GLN A 74 8.52 5.37 18.01
CA GLN A 74 7.98 6.16 19.12
C GLN A 74 9.04 6.49 20.19
N ASP A 75 9.92 5.52 20.50
CA ASP A 75 10.98 5.70 21.50
C ASP A 75 12.06 6.64 20.97
N VAL A 76 12.42 6.52 19.68
CA VAL A 76 13.34 7.46 19.02
C VAL A 76 12.77 8.88 19.05
N ALA A 77 11.50 9.04 18.71
CA ALA A 77 10.83 10.34 18.74
C ALA A 77 10.79 10.95 20.15
N ASN A 78 10.53 10.15 21.17
CA ASN A 78 10.56 10.60 22.58
C ASN A 78 11.95 11.02 23.06
N LYS A 79 13.02 10.48 22.47
CA LYS A 79 14.39 10.95 22.76
C LYS A 79 14.68 12.32 22.15
N VAL A 80 14.10 12.61 21.00
CA VAL A 80 14.25 13.92 20.34
C VAL A 80 13.40 14.97 21.03
N LEU A 81 12.14 14.66 21.31
CA LEU A 81 11.21 15.54 22.00
C LEU A 81 10.31 14.69 22.90
N PRO A 82 10.39 14.86 24.25
CA PRO A 82 9.51 14.14 25.16
C PRO A 82 8.03 14.35 24.83
N GLY A 83 7.28 13.27 24.72
CA GLY A 83 5.87 13.30 24.32
C GLY A 83 5.59 13.08 22.84
N LEU A 84 6.55 13.33 21.95
CA LEU A 84 6.36 13.18 20.50
C LEU A 84 6.03 11.72 20.09
N GLY A 85 6.58 10.74 20.81
CA GLY A 85 6.29 9.32 20.57
C GLY A 85 4.83 8.96 20.78
N TYR A 86 4.13 9.61 21.73
CA TYR A 86 2.69 9.39 21.93
C TYR A 86 1.87 9.97 20.78
N VAL A 87 2.28 11.11 20.22
CA VAL A 87 1.64 11.69 19.05
C VAL A 87 1.78 10.75 17.85
N ILE A 88 2.99 10.22 17.61
CA ILE A 88 3.24 9.24 16.53
C ILE A 88 2.41 7.97 16.77
N ALA A 89 2.38 7.44 17.99
CA ALA A 89 1.58 6.26 18.31
C ALA A 89 0.09 6.48 18.01
N PHE A 90 -0.45 7.63 18.42
CA PHE A 90 -1.83 8.00 18.11
C PHE A 90 -2.08 8.07 16.59
N LEU A 91 -1.21 8.72 15.83
CA LEU A 91 -1.35 8.84 14.38
C LEU A 91 -1.26 7.47 13.68
N VAL A 92 -0.37 6.59 14.14
CA VAL A 92 -0.26 5.22 13.61
C VAL A 92 -1.53 4.42 13.88
N VAL A 93 -2.08 4.50 15.09
CA VAL A 93 -3.33 3.80 15.45
C VAL A 93 -4.51 4.36 14.65
N ALA A 94 -4.65 5.68 14.59
CA ALA A 94 -5.71 6.33 13.81
C ALA A 94 -5.61 5.99 12.31
N GLY A 95 -4.41 6.07 11.74
CA GLY A 95 -4.16 5.69 10.34
C GLY A 95 -4.48 4.23 10.07
N GLY A 96 -4.06 3.32 10.95
CA GLY A 96 -4.37 1.90 10.85
C GLY A 96 -5.88 1.61 10.92
N LEU A 97 -6.60 2.30 11.81
CA LEU A 97 -8.05 2.16 11.91
C LEU A 97 -8.75 2.61 10.62
N VAL A 98 -8.44 3.79 10.12
CA VAL A 98 -9.03 4.32 8.87
C VAL A 98 -8.70 3.41 7.69
N PHE A 99 -7.48 2.90 7.61
CA PHE A 99 -7.07 1.97 6.56
C PHE A 99 -7.86 0.65 6.61
N ASN A 100 -8.07 0.10 7.80
CA ASN A 100 -8.86 -1.13 7.96
C ASN A 100 -10.35 -0.91 7.61
N ILE A 101 -10.94 0.23 7.94
CA ILE A 101 -12.28 0.60 7.49
C ILE A 101 -12.35 0.60 5.96
N GLY A 102 -11.35 1.20 5.30
CA GLY A 102 -11.22 1.19 3.84
C GLY A 102 -11.13 -0.21 3.25
N ASN A 103 -10.36 -1.11 3.89
CA ASN A 103 -10.21 -2.49 3.44
C ASN A 103 -11.51 -3.29 3.54
N VAL A 104 -12.27 -3.13 4.63
CA VAL A 104 -13.60 -3.74 4.79
C VAL A 104 -14.56 -3.24 3.71
N GLY A 105 -14.58 -1.92 3.46
CA GLY A 105 -15.37 -1.32 2.38
C GLY A 105 -14.98 -1.85 1.00
N GLY A 106 -13.69 -2.00 0.74
CA GLY A 106 -13.18 -2.57 -0.51
C GLY A 106 -13.57 -4.03 -0.70
N GLY A 107 -13.51 -4.85 0.36
CA GLY A 107 -14.04 -6.21 0.35
C GLY A 107 -15.52 -6.26 0.01
N ALA A 108 -16.30 -5.35 0.58
CA ALA A 108 -17.73 -5.21 0.29
C ALA A 108 -18.01 -4.85 -1.18
N LEU A 109 -17.21 -3.96 -1.77
CA LEU A 109 -17.31 -3.63 -3.20
C LEU A 109 -16.99 -4.86 -4.07
N GLY A 110 -16.00 -5.69 -3.67
CA GLY A 110 -15.73 -6.96 -4.34
C GLY A 110 -16.92 -7.91 -4.32
N PHE A 111 -17.57 -8.10 -3.16
CA PHE A 111 -18.78 -8.92 -3.05
C PHE A 111 -19.94 -8.34 -3.86
N ASN A 112 -20.09 -7.01 -3.89
CA ASN A 112 -21.11 -6.37 -4.70
C ASN A 112 -20.88 -6.61 -6.19
N SER A 113 -19.64 -6.42 -6.67
CA SER A 113 -19.30 -6.57 -8.08
C SER A 113 -19.39 -8.01 -8.59
N LEU A 114 -19.06 -9.00 -7.75
CA LEU A 114 -19.02 -10.41 -8.15
C LEU A 114 -20.36 -11.14 -7.89
N LEU A 115 -21.02 -10.83 -6.78
CA LEU A 115 -22.18 -11.57 -6.28
C LEU A 115 -23.45 -10.73 -6.23
N GLY A 116 -23.39 -9.42 -6.52
CA GLY A 116 -24.54 -8.51 -6.42
C GLY A 116 -24.98 -8.22 -4.98
N ILE A 117 -24.18 -8.56 -3.98
CA ILE A 117 -24.52 -8.35 -2.56
C ILE A 117 -24.48 -6.84 -2.26
N PRO A 118 -25.53 -6.25 -1.67
CA PRO A 118 -25.50 -4.84 -1.26
C PRO A 118 -24.29 -4.55 -0.36
N THR A 119 -23.64 -3.41 -0.58
CA THR A 119 -22.38 -3.04 0.10
C THR A 119 -22.47 -3.09 1.62
N THR A 120 -23.63 -2.75 2.19
CA THR A 120 -23.85 -2.84 3.65
C THR A 120 -23.69 -4.27 4.17
N TYR A 121 -24.34 -5.25 3.54
CA TYR A 121 -24.17 -6.66 3.91
C TYR A 121 -22.80 -7.19 3.56
N GLY A 122 -22.22 -6.69 2.46
CA GLY A 122 -20.84 -6.99 2.06
C GLY A 122 -19.81 -6.56 3.12
N CYS A 123 -20.01 -5.41 3.79
CA CYS A 123 -19.15 -4.97 4.89
C CYS A 123 -19.22 -5.93 6.09
N PHE A 124 -20.42 -6.34 6.49
CA PHE A 124 -20.57 -7.33 7.57
C PHE A 124 -19.91 -8.67 7.23
N LEU A 125 -20.09 -9.13 5.99
CA LEU A 125 -19.48 -10.37 5.51
C LEU A 125 -17.96 -10.29 5.48
N ALA A 126 -17.39 -9.20 4.93
CA ALA A 126 -15.96 -8.96 4.89
C ALA A 126 -15.36 -8.89 6.31
N GLY A 127 -16.01 -8.16 7.21
CA GLY A 127 -15.59 -8.07 8.61
C GLY A 127 -15.65 -9.42 9.33
N ALA A 128 -16.72 -10.19 9.13
CA ALA A 128 -16.86 -11.51 9.72
C ALA A 128 -15.77 -12.47 9.22
N ILE A 129 -15.50 -12.50 7.91
CA ILE A 129 -14.42 -13.30 7.31
C ILE A 129 -13.07 -12.90 7.90
N ALA A 130 -12.78 -11.60 7.99
CA ALA A 130 -11.53 -11.10 8.56
C ALA A 130 -11.35 -11.55 10.02
N ILE A 131 -12.40 -11.45 10.83
CA ILE A 131 -12.37 -11.92 12.23
C ILE A 131 -12.15 -13.44 12.29
N CYS A 132 -12.87 -14.22 11.48
CA CYS A 132 -12.70 -15.67 11.44
C CYS A 132 -11.28 -16.08 11.05
N VAL A 133 -10.70 -15.43 10.04
CA VAL A 133 -9.31 -15.69 9.62
C VAL A 133 -8.34 -15.32 10.74
N PHE A 134 -8.56 -14.19 11.42
CA PHE A 134 -7.68 -13.76 12.51
C PHE A 134 -7.74 -14.66 13.76
N LEU A 135 -8.89 -15.27 14.02
CA LEU A 135 -9.06 -16.21 15.14
C LEU A 135 -8.53 -17.62 14.82
N TYR A 136 -8.18 -17.89 13.59
CA TYR A 136 -7.63 -19.19 13.19
C TYR A 136 -6.22 -19.40 13.79
N LYS A 137 -5.95 -20.58 14.32
CA LYS A 137 -4.74 -20.89 15.10
C LYS A 137 -3.42 -20.66 14.35
N ASN A 138 -3.43 -20.76 13.01
CA ASN A 138 -2.28 -20.51 12.13
C ASN A 138 -2.59 -19.35 11.15
N ALA A 139 -3.25 -18.30 11.64
CA ALA A 139 -3.72 -17.19 10.82
C ALA A 139 -2.60 -16.55 10.01
N LEU A 140 -1.43 -16.33 10.61
CA LEU A 140 -0.32 -15.64 9.94
C LEU A 140 0.20 -16.41 8.72
N ASP A 141 0.40 -17.73 8.84
CA ASP A 141 0.88 -18.55 7.72
C ASP A 141 -0.18 -18.68 6.61
N ALA A 142 -1.46 -18.81 7.00
CA ALA A 142 -2.56 -18.88 6.06
C ALA A 142 -2.73 -17.54 5.31
N MET A 143 -2.64 -16.42 6.02
CA MET A 143 -2.69 -15.07 5.43
C MET A 143 -1.53 -14.83 4.48
N ASP A 144 -0.30 -15.21 4.86
CA ASP A 144 0.89 -15.05 4.03
C ASP A 144 0.75 -15.82 2.71
N THR A 145 0.30 -17.07 2.78
CA THR A 145 0.07 -17.90 1.58
C THR A 145 -1.04 -17.34 0.71
N LEU A 146 -2.17 -16.96 1.32
CA LEU A 146 -3.32 -16.40 0.61
C LEU A 146 -2.95 -15.09 -0.09
N THR A 147 -2.24 -14.19 0.60
CA THR A 147 -1.80 -12.91 0.06
C THR A 147 -0.87 -13.09 -1.14
N LYS A 148 0.07 -14.04 -1.09
CA LYS A 148 0.96 -14.36 -2.22
C LYS A 148 0.18 -14.85 -3.44
N ILE A 149 -0.77 -15.76 -3.24
CA ILE A 149 -1.59 -16.30 -4.34
C ILE A 149 -2.47 -15.21 -4.95
N LEU A 150 -3.21 -14.47 -4.12
CA LEU A 150 -4.10 -13.42 -4.59
C LEU A 150 -3.34 -12.27 -5.23
N GLY A 151 -2.17 -11.89 -4.68
CA GLY A 151 -1.29 -10.89 -5.27
C GLY A 151 -0.78 -11.32 -6.65
N GLY A 152 -0.38 -12.59 -6.79
CA GLY A 152 0.02 -13.14 -8.09
C GLY A 152 -1.11 -13.11 -9.11
N ILE A 153 -2.31 -13.55 -8.73
CA ILE A 153 -3.51 -13.51 -9.60
C ILE A 153 -3.79 -12.07 -10.02
N MET A 154 -3.73 -11.12 -9.11
CA MET A 154 -4.01 -9.72 -9.40
C MET A 154 -3.00 -9.12 -10.39
N ILE A 155 -1.71 -9.44 -10.27
CA ILE A 155 -0.70 -9.00 -11.24
C ILE A 155 -1.05 -9.53 -12.64
N VAL A 156 -1.42 -10.82 -12.75
CA VAL A 156 -1.83 -11.42 -14.02
C VAL A 156 -3.07 -10.71 -14.59
N VAL A 157 -4.08 -10.45 -13.76
CA VAL A 157 -5.30 -9.75 -14.17
C VAL A 157 -4.97 -8.34 -14.68
N ILE A 158 -4.10 -7.59 -14.00
CA ILE A 158 -3.68 -6.25 -14.45
C ILE A 158 -3.02 -6.33 -15.83
N PHE A 159 -2.12 -7.29 -16.08
CA PHE A 159 -1.50 -7.48 -17.39
C PHE A 159 -2.53 -7.82 -18.47
N VAL A 160 -3.47 -8.71 -18.19
CA VAL A 160 -4.55 -9.05 -19.11
C VAL A 160 -5.40 -7.81 -19.45
N VAL A 161 -5.76 -7.01 -18.46
CA VAL A 161 -6.52 -5.77 -18.67
C VAL A 161 -5.74 -4.79 -19.55
N ILE A 162 -4.42 -4.61 -19.32
CA ILE A 162 -3.59 -3.75 -20.15
C ILE A 162 -3.59 -4.20 -21.62
N LEU A 163 -3.50 -5.51 -21.87
CA LEU A 163 -3.52 -6.07 -23.23
C LEU A 163 -4.87 -5.87 -23.94
N ILE A 164 -5.97 -5.95 -23.18
CA ILE A 164 -7.32 -5.78 -23.72
C ILE A 164 -7.62 -4.30 -23.98
N VAL A 165 -7.34 -3.43 -23.02
CA VAL A 165 -7.69 -1.99 -23.08
C VAL A 165 -6.77 -1.21 -24.01
N LYS A 166 -5.53 -1.69 -24.23
CA LYS A 166 -4.52 -1.04 -25.09
C LYS A 166 -4.38 0.45 -24.79
N PRO A 167 -4.03 0.84 -23.56
CA PRO A 167 -3.96 2.23 -23.17
C PRO A 167 -2.94 2.99 -24.04
N PRO A 168 -3.09 4.33 -24.20
CA PRO A 168 -2.15 5.16 -24.96
C PRO A 168 -0.82 5.33 -24.20
N VAL A 169 0.03 4.30 -24.20
CA VAL A 169 1.29 4.21 -23.43
C VAL A 169 2.21 5.42 -23.71
N GLY A 170 2.32 5.84 -24.96
CA GLY A 170 3.17 6.97 -25.32
C GLY A 170 2.75 8.27 -24.65
N MET A 171 1.45 8.54 -24.57
CA MET A 171 0.89 9.69 -23.87
C MET A 171 1.14 9.58 -22.35
N ALA A 172 0.87 8.40 -21.78
CA ALA A 172 1.07 8.14 -20.35
C ALA A 172 2.54 8.36 -19.95
N VAL A 173 3.49 7.85 -20.71
CA VAL A 173 4.93 8.04 -20.47
C VAL A 173 5.31 9.52 -20.58
N LYS A 174 4.87 10.23 -21.62
CA LYS A 174 5.14 11.65 -21.78
C LYS A 174 4.61 12.47 -20.60
N GLU A 175 3.37 12.24 -20.21
CA GLU A 175 2.73 12.99 -19.12
C GLU A 175 3.24 12.57 -17.72
N THR A 176 3.91 11.44 -17.60
CA THR A 176 4.63 11.06 -16.37
C THR A 176 5.80 12.03 -16.07
N PHE A 177 6.41 12.62 -17.08
CA PHE A 177 7.52 13.57 -16.91
C PHE A 177 7.08 15.03 -17.08
N VAL A 178 6.09 15.27 -17.95
CA VAL A 178 5.57 16.61 -18.25
C VAL A 178 4.05 16.57 -18.11
N PRO A 179 3.52 16.75 -16.88
CA PRO A 179 2.09 16.68 -16.65
C PRO A 179 1.35 17.83 -17.36
N THR A 180 0.17 17.53 -17.89
CA THR A 180 -0.71 18.52 -18.54
C THR A 180 -1.83 18.99 -17.62
N ALA A 181 -2.12 18.24 -16.55
CA ALA A 181 -3.13 18.61 -15.56
C ALA A 181 -2.65 19.80 -14.69
N PRO A 182 -3.59 20.62 -14.19
CA PRO A 182 -3.26 21.76 -13.33
C PRO A 182 -2.68 21.31 -11.98
N MET A 183 -1.72 22.08 -11.46
CA MET A 183 -1.05 21.76 -10.18
C MET A 183 -2.00 21.71 -8.99
N ASP A 184 -3.08 22.49 -9.01
CA ASP A 184 -4.13 22.47 -7.98
C ASP A 184 -4.82 21.11 -7.84
N SER A 185 -4.82 20.30 -8.91
CA SER A 185 -5.34 18.92 -8.90
C SER A 185 -4.24 17.89 -8.62
N ILE A 186 -3.02 18.15 -9.06
CA ILE A 186 -1.86 17.26 -8.89
C ILE A 186 -1.43 17.20 -7.41
N PHE A 187 -1.31 18.36 -6.76
CA PHE A 187 -0.79 18.41 -5.39
C PHE A 187 -1.65 17.65 -4.36
N PRO A 188 -2.98 17.81 -4.31
CA PRO A 188 -3.83 17.00 -3.45
C PRO A 188 -3.76 15.49 -3.77
N ALA A 189 -3.61 15.13 -5.05
CA ALA A 189 -3.47 13.74 -5.45
C ALA A 189 -2.16 13.13 -4.94
N ILE A 190 -1.03 13.86 -4.99
CA ILE A 190 0.26 13.44 -4.41
C ILE A 190 0.11 13.21 -2.90
N LEU A 191 -0.49 14.15 -2.18
CA LEU A 191 -0.69 14.02 -0.73
C LEU A 191 -1.57 12.81 -0.38
N THR A 192 -2.64 12.61 -1.15
CA THR A 192 -3.55 11.47 -0.95
C THR A 192 -2.84 10.14 -1.22
N LEU A 193 -2.03 10.08 -2.29
CA LEU A 193 -1.30 8.86 -2.63
C LEU A 193 -0.20 8.56 -1.61
N LEU A 194 0.53 9.57 -1.14
CA LEU A 194 1.53 9.42 -0.08
C LEU A 194 0.90 8.92 1.23
N GLY A 195 -0.23 9.51 1.63
CA GLY A 195 -0.90 9.14 2.86
C GLY A 195 -1.59 7.78 2.81
N GLY A 196 -2.29 7.50 1.71
CA GLY A 196 -3.19 6.35 1.59
C GLY A 196 -2.57 5.07 1.02
N THR A 197 -1.52 5.18 0.22
CA THR A 197 -1.00 4.01 -0.52
C THR A 197 0.48 3.74 -0.26
N VAL A 198 1.32 4.79 -0.22
CA VAL A 198 2.77 4.59 -0.32
C VAL A 198 3.48 4.65 1.02
N GLY A 199 3.00 5.36 2.00
CA GLY A 199 3.89 5.57 3.11
C GLY A 199 3.35 5.87 4.48
N GLY A 200 2.25 6.46 4.62
CA GLY A 200 1.65 6.89 5.87
C GLY A 200 2.18 6.19 7.13
N TYR A 201 1.29 5.59 7.88
CA TYR A 201 1.63 4.86 9.11
C TYR A 201 2.52 3.62 8.88
N ILE A 202 2.51 3.04 7.67
CA ILE A 202 3.30 1.84 7.30
C ILE A 202 4.80 2.09 7.47
N THR A 203 5.27 3.33 7.28
CA THR A 203 6.67 3.69 7.47
C THR A 203 7.15 3.37 8.90
N PHE A 204 6.31 3.55 9.89
CA PHE A 204 6.63 3.24 11.28
C PHE A 204 6.25 1.82 11.70
N ALA A 205 5.18 1.27 11.17
CA ALA A 205 4.71 -0.08 11.46
C ALA A 205 5.55 -1.16 10.77
N GLY A 206 6.07 -0.89 9.58
CA GLY A 206 6.86 -1.85 8.80
C GLY A 206 8.32 -1.97 9.20
N ALA A 207 8.77 -1.22 10.20
CA ALA A 207 10.16 -1.21 10.67
C ALA A 207 10.44 -2.19 11.84
N HIS A 208 9.47 -3.04 12.20
CA HIS A 208 9.57 -3.98 13.32
C HIS A 208 9.62 -5.43 12.88
#